data_7cc6be28a4d41953c7b001ce0fbe94a3
#
_entry.id   7cc6be28a4d41953c7b001ce0fbe94a3
#
_cell.length_a   1.000
_cell.length_b   1.000
_cell.length_c   1.000
_cell.angle_alpha   90.00
_cell.angle_beta   90.00
_cell.angle_gamma   90.00
#
_symmetry.space_group_name_H-M   'P 1'
#
loop_
_entity.id
_entity.type
_entity.pdbx_description
1 polymer ?
#
loop_
_entity_poly.entity_id
_entity_poly.type
_entity_poly.pdbx_seq_one_letter_code
_entity_poly.pdbx_strand_id
1 'polypeptide(L)'
;MKHLLKLLNPSLLLPIVSLLLVSASCKKDDPTPPTPHNDEEVITTFQFKITDSASNATTTYFFKDPDGDGGQSPFYGPTASTQSDSVLQLQNNRTYFVQVILMDETKSPATITSDEVNAEGQDHMLFYNNGSTTIISASNPYTVKLNGSDMVIKYTDLDSGSPQRGIGLTTRWRTYTTGKYPLNITLRHQPGVKDGTYAPGDSDISVNFKYQIN
;
A
#
# COMPACT_ATOMS: atom_id res chain seq x y z
N MET A 1 82.28 -24.79 62.82
CA MET A 1 82.94 -25.90 62.10
C MET A 1 82.33 -26.05 60.76
N LYS A 2 83.16 -25.82 59.79
CA LYS A 2 83.36 -26.59 58.53
C LYS A 2 82.17 -26.77 57.60
N HIS A 3 82.27 -26.06 56.50
CA HIS A 3 82.40 -26.58 55.15
C HIS A 3 81.11 -27.26 54.58
N LEU A 4 80.60 -26.94 53.46
CA LEU A 4 81.22 -27.00 52.15
C LEU A 4 80.40 -26.28 51.10
N LEU A 5 81.06 -25.46 50.41
CA LEU A 5 80.76 -24.90 49.13
C LEU A 5 80.71 -25.98 48.04
N LYS A 6 79.82 -25.87 47.08
CA LYS A 6 79.97 -26.29 45.69
C LYS A 6 78.56 -26.45 45.09
N LEU A 7 78.30 -26.02 43.99
CA LEU A 7 78.78 -25.54 42.71
C LEU A 7 77.53 -25.20 41.89
N LEU A 8 77.45 -24.01 41.51
CA LEU A 8 77.03 -23.48 40.25
C LEU A 8 76.74 -24.48 39.14
N ASN A 9 75.58 -24.36 38.57
CA ASN A 9 75.40 -24.44 37.13
C ASN A 9 74.45 -23.33 36.68
N PRO A 10 74.99 -22.31 35.99
CA PRO A 10 74.12 -21.31 35.34
C PRO A 10 73.90 -21.76 33.94
N SER A 11 72.85 -22.39 33.63
CA SER A 11 72.39 -22.48 32.25
C SER A 11 71.06 -23.27 32.22
N LEU A 12 70.01 -22.57 32.24
CA LEU A 12 68.86 -22.65 31.37
C LEU A 12 67.76 -21.74 31.81
N LEU A 13 67.98 -20.46 31.69
CA LEU A 13 66.86 -19.53 31.62
C LEU A 13 66.28 -19.60 30.18
N LEU A 14 65.32 -20.51 30.04
CA LEU A 14 64.40 -20.43 28.88
C LEU A 14 63.38 -19.35 29.23
N PRO A 15 63.25 -18.29 28.45
CA PRO A 15 62.10 -17.41 28.55
C PRO A 15 60.90 -18.15 27.95
N ILE A 16 59.99 -18.54 28.78
CA ILE A 16 58.67 -18.93 28.34
C ILE A 16 58.06 -17.63 27.78
N VAL A 17 58.24 -17.46 26.49
CA VAL A 17 57.44 -16.49 25.73
C VAL A 17 56.05 -17.06 25.71
N SER A 18 55.22 -16.62 26.64
CA SER A 18 53.80 -16.83 26.62
C SER A 18 53.23 -16.09 25.40
N LEU A 19 53.06 -16.83 24.32
CA LEU A 19 52.40 -16.37 23.12
C LEU A 19 50.90 -16.23 23.47
N LEU A 20 50.54 -15.04 23.93
CA LEU A 20 49.15 -14.61 24.02
C LEU A 20 48.61 -14.57 22.59
N LEU A 21 48.02 -15.67 22.15
CA LEU A 21 47.11 -15.71 21.00
C LEU A 21 45.91 -14.87 21.37
N VAL A 22 45.94 -13.60 21.05
CA VAL A 22 44.74 -12.77 20.94
C VAL A 22 43.97 -13.31 19.76
N SER A 23 43.05 -14.23 20.02
CA SER A 23 41.99 -14.56 19.08
C SER A 23 41.15 -13.31 18.88
N ALA A 24 41.50 -12.48 17.92
CA ALA A 24 40.61 -11.51 17.35
C ALA A 24 39.45 -12.29 16.75
N SER A 25 38.42 -12.54 17.56
CA SER A 25 37.12 -12.95 17.07
C SER A 25 36.60 -11.80 16.23
N CYS A 26 36.88 -11.83 14.93
CA CYS A 26 36.04 -11.11 14.00
C CYS A 26 34.62 -11.66 14.22
N LYS A 27 33.78 -10.91 14.92
CA LYS A 27 32.35 -11.07 14.77
C LYS A 27 32.11 -10.82 13.29
N LYS A 28 31.87 -11.90 12.54
CA LYS A 28 31.20 -11.80 11.27
C LYS A 28 29.88 -11.14 11.63
N ASP A 29 29.69 -9.90 11.24
CA ASP A 29 28.35 -9.33 11.26
C ASP A 29 27.52 -10.29 10.42
N ASP A 30 26.60 -10.99 11.07
CA ASP A 30 25.58 -11.74 10.34
C ASP A 30 24.95 -10.76 9.38
N PRO A 31 24.84 -11.09 8.08
CA PRO A 31 24.17 -10.21 7.16
C PRO A 31 22.80 -9.90 7.76
N THR A 32 22.53 -8.64 8.01
CA THR A 32 21.21 -8.18 8.41
C THR A 32 20.24 -8.83 7.42
N PRO A 33 19.23 -9.57 7.87
CA PRO A 33 18.23 -10.11 6.94
C PRO A 33 17.82 -8.94 6.05
N PRO A 34 17.73 -9.13 4.73
CA PRO A 34 17.24 -8.08 3.87
C PRO A 34 15.92 -7.60 4.48
N THR A 35 15.79 -6.31 4.65
CA THR A 35 14.51 -5.70 5.00
C THR A 35 13.51 -6.27 4.02
N PRO A 36 12.38 -6.82 4.43
CA PRO A 36 11.38 -7.27 3.49
C PRO A 36 11.17 -6.12 2.50
N HIS A 37 11.58 -6.32 1.27
CA HIS A 37 11.27 -5.39 0.20
C HIS A 37 9.79 -5.63 -0.04
N ASN A 38 8.98 -4.69 0.37
CA ASN A 38 7.58 -4.68 0.00
C ASN A 38 7.57 -4.26 -1.47
N ASP A 39 7.44 -5.24 -2.37
CA ASP A 39 7.40 -5.01 -3.80
C ASP A 39 6.05 -4.37 -4.16
N GLU A 40 5.98 -3.60 -5.24
CA GLU A 40 4.73 -3.06 -5.78
C GLU A 40 3.77 -4.21 -6.11
N GLU A 41 2.49 -4.03 -5.77
CA GLU A 41 1.48 -5.05 -6.04
C GLU A 41 1.14 -5.10 -7.53
N VAL A 42 1.16 -6.32 -8.08
CA VAL A 42 0.63 -6.56 -9.43
C VAL A 42 -0.90 -6.50 -9.39
N ILE A 43 -1.47 -5.50 -10.04
CA ILE A 43 -2.92 -5.29 -10.10
C ILE A 43 -3.36 -5.23 -11.55
N THR A 44 -4.06 -6.28 -11.99
CA THR A 44 -4.61 -6.38 -13.35
C THR A 44 -6.09 -6.06 -13.42
N THR A 45 -6.79 -6.06 -12.28
CA THR A 45 -8.22 -5.74 -12.21
C THR A 45 -8.49 -4.82 -11.05
N PHE A 46 -9.16 -3.71 -11.36
CA PHE A 46 -9.74 -2.78 -10.40
C PHE A 46 -11.26 -2.85 -10.52
N GLN A 47 -11.93 -3.27 -9.45
CA GLN A 47 -13.38 -3.44 -9.43
C GLN A 47 -14.01 -2.52 -8.39
N PHE A 48 -15.01 -1.74 -8.81
CA PHE A 48 -15.89 -1.01 -7.91
C PHE A 48 -17.20 -1.78 -7.69
N LYS A 49 -17.57 -2.00 -6.44
CA LYS A 49 -18.93 -2.35 -6.04
C LYS A 49 -19.57 -1.14 -5.39
N ILE A 50 -20.58 -0.55 -6.01
CA ILE A 50 -21.28 0.65 -5.57
C ILE A 50 -22.69 0.27 -5.18
N THR A 51 -23.01 0.34 -3.89
CA THR A 51 -24.32 -0.02 -3.34
C THR A 51 -25.05 1.24 -2.91
N ASP A 52 -26.21 1.52 -3.51
CA ASP A 52 -27.09 2.61 -3.09
C ASP A 52 -27.73 2.27 -1.72
N SER A 53 -27.51 3.13 -0.73
CA SER A 53 -27.99 2.91 0.65
C SER A 53 -29.50 2.94 0.80
N ALA A 54 -30.25 3.51 -0.15
CA ALA A 54 -31.70 3.59 -0.09
C ALA A 54 -32.39 2.39 -0.73
N SER A 55 -31.86 1.89 -1.85
CA SER A 55 -32.43 0.77 -2.61
C SER A 55 -31.75 -0.57 -2.33
N ASN A 56 -30.56 -0.56 -1.74
CA ASN A 56 -29.65 -1.69 -1.63
C ASN A 56 -29.22 -2.30 -2.98
N ALA A 57 -29.48 -1.59 -4.09
CA ALA A 57 -29.05 -2.02 -5.40
C ALA A 57 -27.52 -1.83 -5.52
N THR A 58 -26.84 -2.85 -6.02
CA THR A 58 -25.39 -2.82 -6.25
C THR A 58 -25.12 -2.82 -7.74
N THR A 59 -24.27 -1.89 -8.17
CA THR A 59 -23.70 -1.86 -9.54
C THR A 59 -22.22 -2.08 -9.45
N THR A 60 -21.67 -2.87 -10.37
CA THR A 60 -20.25 -3.18 -10.42
C THR A 60 -19.64 -2.58 -11.69
N TYR A 61 -18.49 -1.92 -11.52
CA TYR A 61 -17.70 -1.35 -12.59
C TYR A 61 -16.29 -1.94 -12.54
N PHE A 62 -15.66 -2.06 -13.70
CA PHE A 62 -14.33 -2.64 -13.80
C PHE A 62 -13.40 -1.76 -14.64
N PHE A 63 -12.14 -1.75 -14.25
CA PHE A 63 -11.00 -1.50 -15.12
C PHE A 63 -10.18 -2.78 -15.13
N LYS A 64 -9.77 -3.22 -16.32
CA LYS A 64 -8.95 -4.42 -16.50
C LYS A 64 -7.77 -4.13 -17.38
N ASP A 65 -6.64 -4.62 -16.95
CA ASP A 65 -5.38 -4.67 -17.68
C ASP A 65 -4.85 -6.10 -17.59
N PRO A 66 -5.27 -7.01 -18.47
CA PRO A 66 -5.07 -8.46 -18.30
C PRO A 66 -3.63 -8.92 -18.26
N ASP A 67 -2.70 -8.15 -18.80
CA ASP A 67 -1.28 -8.46 -18.88
C ASP A 67 -0.39 -7.45 -18.12
N GLY A 68 -0.98 -6.52 -17.35
CA GLY A 68 -0.26 -5.47 -16.64
C GLY A 68 0.47 -4.55 -17.61
N ASP A 69 1.79 -4.43 -17.46
CA ASP A 69 2.62 -3.62 -18.38
C ASP A 69 2.84 -4.27 -19.76
N GLY A 70 2.02 -5.26 -20.11
CA GLY A 70 2.08 -5.97 -21.39
C GLY A 70 1.61 -5.14 -22.58
N GLY A 71 1.46 -5.80 -23.75
CA GLY A 71 1.11 -5.12 -24.99
C GLY A 71 -0.39 -4.94 -25.24
N GLN A 72 -1.26 -5.48 -24.39
CA GLN A 72 -2.72 -5.35 -24.52
C GLN A 72 -3.18 -4.03 -23.92
N SER A 73 -4.11 -3.37 -24.60
CA SER A 73 -4.67 -2.13 -24.07
C SER A 73 -5.64 -2.41 -22.94
N PRO A 74 -5.56 -1.68 -21.82
CA PRO A 74 -6.54 -1.73 -20.76
C PRO A 74 -7.95 -1.39 -21.26
N PHE A 75 -8.97 -1.94 -20.61
CA PHE A 75 -10.36 -1.69 -20.94
C PHE A 75 -11.25 -1.54 -19.72
N TYR A 76 -12.45 -0.97 -19.92
CA TYR A 76 -13.47 -0.86 -18.88
C TYR A 76 -14.58 -1.88 -19.13
N GLY A 77 -15.19 -2.37 -18.06
CA GLY A 77 -16.24 -3.37 -18.12
C GLY A 77 -15.77 -4.78 -17.79
N PRO A 78 -16.69 -5.75 -17.66
CA PRO A 78 -16.37 -7.12 -17.25
C PRO A 78 -15.65 -7.91 -18.33
N THR A 79 -15.77 -7.51 -19.60
CA THR A 79 -15.12 -8.13 -20.77
C THR A 79 -14.64 -7.08 -21.75
N ALA A 80 -13.65 -7.41 -22.57
CA ALA A 80 -13.09 -6.49 -23.58
C ALA A 80 -14.12 -5.95 -24.59
N SER A 81 -15.27 -6.58 -24.73
CA SER A 81 -16.36 -6.16 -25.62
C SER A 81 -17.25 -5.05 -25.05
N THR A 82 -17.11 -4.71 -23.77
CA THR A 82 -17.97 -3.75 -23.06
C THR A 82 -17.25 -2.45 -22.69
N GLN A 83 -16.46 -1.91 -23.60
CA GLN A 83 -15.61 -0.72 -23.38
C GLN A 83 -16.35 0.58 -22.96
N SER A 84 -17.69 0.56 -22.88
CA SER A 84 -18.50 1.76 -22.65
C SER A 84 -18.60 2.23 -21.19
N ASP A 85 -18.13 1.46 -20.20
CA ASP A 85 -18.54 1.68 -18.81
C ASP A 85 -17.49 2.29 -17.90
N SER A 86 -16.75 3.28 -18.42
CA SER A 86 -15.88 4.11 -17.58
C SER A 86 -16.65 5.20 -16.79
N VAL A 87 -18.00 5.20 -16.84
CA VAL A 87 -18.82 6.23 -16.21
C VAL A 87 -19.68 5.63 -15.10
N LEU A 88 -19.33 5.94 -13.86
CA LEU A 88 -20.10 5.57 -12.67
C LEU A 88 -21.40 6.37 -12.64
N GLN A 89 -22.56 5.70 -12.68
CA GLN A 89 -23.88 6.33 -12.66
C GLN A 89 -24.37 6.48 -11.23
N LEU A 90 -24.55 7.70 -10.79
CA LEU A 90 -24.97 8.05 -9.44
C LEU A 90 -26.21 8.94 -9.49
N GLN A 91 -27.03 8.90 -8.45
CA GLN A 91 -28.18 9.79 -8.30
C GLN A 91 -27.83 10.94 -7.35
N ASN A 92 -28.46 12.08 -7.57
CA ASN A 92 -28.34 13.25 -6.71
C ASN A 92 -28.89 12.97 -5.30
N ASN A 93 -28.32 13.63 -4.31
CA ASN A 93 -28.72 13.52 -2.89
C ASN A 93 -28.77 12.07 -2.35
N ARG A 94 -27.88 11.21 -2.81
CA ARG A 94 -27.77 9.81 -2.40
C ARG A 94 -26.51 9.55 -1.59
N THR A 95 -26.59 8.48 -0.81
CA THR A 95 -25.45 7.88 -0.13
C THR A 95 -25.19 6.52 -0.73
N TYR A 96 -23.92 6.23 -0.97
CA TYR A 96 -23.45 4.95 -1.49
C TYR A 96 -22.40 4.36 -0.57
N PHE A 97 -22.46 3.03 -0.39
CA PHE A 97 -21.35 2.25 0.16
C PHE A 97 -20.55 1.71 -1.02
N VAL A 98 -19.26 1.98 -1.00
CA VAL A 98 -18.36 1.63 -2.10
C VAL A 98 -17.28 0.72 -1.58
N GLN A 99 -17.07 -0.40 -2.26
CA GLN A 99 -15.97 -1.32 -2.04
C GLN A 99 -15.11 -1.39 -3.29
N VAL A 100 -13.81 -1.28 -3.11
CA VAL A 100 -12.80 -1.56 -4.13
C VAL A 100 -12.27 -2.97 -3.92
N ILE A 101 -12.19 -3.75 -4.99
CA ILE A 101 -11.55 -5.05 -5.03
C ILE A 101 -10.44 -4.98 -6.08
N LEU A 102 -9.23 -5.30 -5.68
CA LEU A 102 -8.04 -5.36 -6.51
C LEU A 102 -7.68 -6.83 -6.73
N MET A 103 -7.32 -7.20 -7.95
CA MET A 103 -6.98 -8.58 -8.27
C MET A 103 -5.77 -8.65 -9.22
N ASP A 104 -4.97 -9.67 -9.02
CA ASP A 104 -3.96 -10.14 -9.96
C ASP A 104 -4.50 -11.38 -10.70
N GLU A 105 -4.97 -11.19 -11.94
CA GLU A 105 -5.48 -12.25 -12.81
C GLU A 105 -4.37 -12.91 -13.66
N THR A 106 -3.11 -12.51 -13.51
CA THR A 106 -1.99 -13.25 -14.12
C THR A 106 -1.77 -14.60 -13.45
N LYS A 107 -2.27 -14.76 -12.23
CA LYS A 107 -2.21 -16.00 -11.45
C LYS A 107 -3.46 -16.87 -11.65
N SER A 108 -3.33 -18.16 -11.46
CA SER A 108 -4.46 -19.09 -11.53
C SER A 108 -4.44 -20.02 -10.30
N PRO A 109 -5.41 -19.92 -9.39
CA PRO A 109 -6.51 -18.92 -9.39
C PRO A 109 -6.00 -17.48 -9.22
N ALA A 110 -6.81 -16.50 -9.64
CA ALA A 110 -6.52 -15.08 -9.43
C ALA A 110 -6.33 -14.77 -7.95
N THR A 111 -5.35 -13.93 -7.64
CA THR A 111 -5.11 -13.46 -6.26
C THR A 111 -5.96 -12.21 -5.99
N ILE A 112 -6.51 -12.11 -4.80
CA ILE A 112 -7.23 -10.92 -4.33
C ILE A 112 -6.21 -9.99 -3.65
N THR A 113 -5.61 -9.11 -4.43
CA THR A 113 -4.56 -8.18 -3.96
C THR A 113 -5.10 -7.18 -2.91
N SER A 114 -6.39 -6.87 -2.93
CA SER A 114 -6.98 -6.02 -1.88
C SER A 114 -6.90 -6.61 -0.47
N ASP A 115 -6.74 -7.93 -0.31
CA ASP A 115 -6.54 -8.54 1.00
C ASP A 115 -5.13 -8.20 1.53
N GLU A 116 -4.11 -8.19 0.67
CA GLU A 116 -2.74 -7.80 0.98
C GLU A 116 -2.67 -6.31 1.30
N VAL A 117 -3.21 -5.45 0.43
CA VAL A 117 -3.34 -4.00 0.66
C VAL A 117 -4.01 -3.69 2.00
N ASN A 118 -5.03 -4.46 2.38
CA ASN A 118 -5.70 -4.30 3.68
C ASN A 118 -4.81 -4.76 4.85
N ALA A 119 -4.11 -5.88 4.70
CA ALA A 119 -3.19 -6.39 5.73
C ALA A 119 -2.02 -5.42 5.97
N GLU A 120 -1.53 -4.80 4.89
CA GLU A 120 -0.47 -3.80 4.88
C GLU A 120 -1.01 -2.36 4.86
N GLY A 121 -2.17 -2.16 5.46
CA GLY A 121 -2.86 -0.87 5.42
C GLY A 121 -2.06 0.32 5.95
N GLN A 122 -1.00 0.11 6.75
CA GLN A 122 -0.10 1.18 7.18
C GLN A 122 0.80 1.69 6.05
N ASP A 123 0.96 0.93 4.99
CA ASP A 123 1.82 1.24 3.86
C ASP A 123 1.02 1.59 2.60
N HIS A 124 -0.29 1.34 2.57
CA HIS A 124 -1.14 1.58 1.40
C HIS A 124 -2.25 2.60 1.67
N MET A 125 -2.55 3.42 0.64
CA MET A 125 -3.70 4.31 0.64
C MET A 125 -4.22 4.54 -0.79
N LEU A 126 -5.53 4.37 -0.99
CA LEU A 126 -6.24 4.78 -2.20
C LEU A 126 -6.58 6.27 -2.13
N PHE A 127 -6.16 7.00 -3.13
CA PHE A 127 -6.47 8.43 -3.28
C PHE A 127 -7.50 8.63 -4.38
N TYR A 128 -8.57 9.34 -4.06
CA TYR A 128 -9.64 9.73 -4.98
C TYR A 128 -9.46 11.19 -5.37
N ASN A 129 -9.31 11.47 -6.66
CA ASN A 129 -8.99 12.79 -7.18
C ASN A 129 -9.78 13.10 -8.46
N ASN A 130 -10.11 14.36 -8.67
CA ASN A 130 -10.71 14.88 -9.91
C ASN A 130 -10.05 16.18 -10.40
N GLY A 131 -8.80 16.41 -10.02
CA GLY A 131 -8.07 17.65 -10.33
C GLY A 131 -8.37 18.80 -9.37
N SER A 132 -9.39 18.69 -8.53
CA SER A 132 -9.78 19.68 -7.52
C SER A 132 -10.16 18.99 -6.21
N THR A 133 -9.24 18.20 -5.68
CA THR A 133 -9.48 17.38 -4.49
C THR A 133 -8.85 18.01 -3.27
N THR A 134 -9.59 18.02 -2.17
CA THR A 134 -9.08 18.41 -0.87
C THR A 134 -9.42 17.31 0.14
N ILE A 135 -8.40 16.74 0.75
CA ILE A 135 -8.56 15.94 1.96
C ILE A 135 -8.82 16.91 3.10
N ILE A 136 -10.01 16.82 3.70
CA ILE A 136 -10.47 17.82 4.67
C ILE A 136 -10.48 17.32 6.11
N SER A 137 -10.08 16.10 6.35
CA SER A 137 -10.04 15.56 7.70
C SER A 137 -8.61 15.45 8.19
N ALA A 138 -8.24 16.27 9.14
CA ALA A 138 -7.06 16.05 9.95
C ALA A 138 -7.33 15.03 11.08
N SER A 139 -8.58 14.59 11.22
CA SER A 139 -9.03 13.60 12.19
C SER A 139 -9.71 12.44 11.51
N ASN A 140 -9.73 11.31 12.19
CA ASN A 140 -10.40 10.08 11.76
C ASN A 140 -11.93 10.22 11.74
N PRO A 141 -12.66 9.73 10.70
CA PRO A 141 -12.14 9.16 9.47
C PRO A 141 -11.82 10.22 8.40
N TYR A 142 -10.88 9.88 7.54
CA TYR A 142 -10.49 10.73 6.41
C TYR A 142 -11.69 11.04 5.51
N THR A 143 -11.76 12.27 5.04
CA THR A 143 -12.83 12.73 4.15
C THR A 143 -12.23 13.52 2.99
N VAL A 144 -12.69 13.23 1.77
CA VAL A 144 -12.29 13.90 0.54
C VAL A 144 -13.50 14.61 -0.04
N LYS A 145 -13.34 15.87 -0.42
CA LYS A 145 -14.32 16.61 -1.22
C LYS A 145 -13.86 16.65 -2.68
N LEU A 146 -14.70 16.19 -3.57
CA LEU A 146 -14.49 16.31 -5.00
C LEU A 146 -15.25 17.50 -5.55
N ASN A 147 -14.61 18.23 -6.48
CA ASN A 147 -15.18 19.34 -7.22
C ASN A 147 -15.97 20.33 -6.34
N GLY A 148 -15.33 20.84 -5.29
CA GLY A 148 -15.94 21.83 -4.41
C GLY A 148 -17.05 21.30 -3.48
N SER A 149 -17.34 20.02 -3.49
CA SER A 149 -18.31 19.28 -2.67
C SER A 149 -19.48 18.68 -3.45
N ASP A 150 -19.40 18.53 -4.78
CA ASP A 150 -20.43 17.83 -5.55
C ASP A 150 -20.54 16.36 -5.11
N MET A 151 -19.41 15.78 -4.67
CA MET A 151 -19.36 14.50 -4.01
C MET A 151 -18.40 14.54 -2.83
N VAL A 152 -18.80 13.96 -1.72
CA VAL A 152 -17.97 13.78 -0.52
C VAL A 152 -17.74 12.30 -0.31
N ILE A 153 -16.48 11.90 -0.25
CA ILE A 153 -16.02 10.54 0.02
C ILE A 153 -15.46 10.47 1.43
N LYS A 154 -16.00 9.59 2.23
CA LYS A 154 -15.52 9.30 3.58
C LYS A 154 -14.94 7.90 3.63
N TYR A 155 -13.69 7.77 4.04
CA TYR A 155 -13.04 6.49 4.26
C TYR A 155 -13.67 5.78 5.46
N THR A 156 -13.98 4.51 5.32
CA THR A 156 -14.60 3.69 6.37
C THR A 156 -13.70 2.59 6.88
N ASP A 157 -12.62 2.33 6.17
CA ASP A 157 -11.51 1.47 6.57
C ASP A 157 -10.31 2.32 7.01
N LEU A 158 -9.70 1.92 8.09
CA LEU A 158 -8.56 2.62 8.68
C LEU A 158 -7.46 1.62 9.00
N ASP A 159 -6.23 2.08 8.82
CA ASP A 159 -5.06 1.28 9.20
C ASP A 159 -4.93 1.15 10.73
N SER A 160 -3.98 0.35 11.16
CA SER A 160 -3.66 0.13 12.56
C SER A 160 -2.63 1.12 13.12
N GLY A 161 -2.25 2.16 12.35
CA GLY A 161 -1.26 3.16 12.74
C GLY A 161 -1.72 4.08 13.88
N SER A 162 -0.80 4.89 14.37
CA SER A 162 -1.09 5.94 15.36
C SER A 162 -0.42 7.24 14.90
N PRO A 163 -1.20 8.23 14.43
CA PRO A 163 -2.65 8.21 14.23
C PRO A 163 -3.09 7.28 13.10
N GLN A 164 -4.29 6.70 13.23
CA GLN A 164 -4.89 5.90 12.17
C GLN A 164 -5.14 6.74 10.91
N ARG A 165 -4.93 6.15 9.74
CA ARG A 165 -5.18 6.76 8.43
C ARG A 165 -6.09 5.89 7.58
N GLY A 166 -6.74 6.49 6.58
CA GLY A 166 -7.57 5.74 5.64
C GLY A 166 -6.75 4.76 4.81
N ILE A 167 -7.34 3.61 4.47
CA ILE A 167 -6.84 2.71 3.44
C ILE A 167 -7.56 3.02 2.12
N GLY A 168 -8.89 3.12 2.15
CA GLY A 168 -9.72 3.55 1.04
C GLY A 168 -10.30 2.41 0.20
N LEU A 169 -10.12 1.16 0.59
CA LEU A 169 -10.77 0.00 -0.04
C LEU A 169 -12.28 0.00 0.22
N THR A 170 -12.70 0.56 1.37
CA THR A 170 -14.10 0.81 1.68
C THR A 170 -14.35 2.27 1.99
N THR A 171 -15.36 2.81 1.33
CA THR A 171 -15.70 4.23 1.46
C THR A 171 -17.21 4.43 1.44
N ARG A 172 -17.64 5.58 1.98
CA ARG A 172 -19.00 6.06 1.87
C ARG A 172 -19.01 7.35 1.07
N TRP A 173 -19.78 7.36 -0.02
CA TRP A 173 -19.91 8.50 -0.91
C TRP A 173 -21.24 9.19 -0.69
N ARG A 174 -21.24 10.51 -0.68
CA ARG A 174 -22.45 11.32 -0.64
C ARG A 174 -22.41 12.30 -1.81
N THR A 175 -23.45 12.24 -2.64
CA THR A 175 -23.65 13.11 -3.81
C THR A 175 -24.53 14.30 -3.46
N TYR A 176 -24.30 15.46 -4.12
CA TYR A 176 -25.03 16.68 -3.85
C TYR A 176 -25.49 17.41 -5.11
N THR A 177 -24.66 17.53 -6.13
CA THR A 177 -24.93 18.34 -7.32
C THR A 177 -24.84 17.49 -8.57
N THR A 178 -25.82 17.67 -9.47
CA THR A 178 -25.84 16.98 -10.77
C THR A 178 -24.67 17.45 -11.65
N GLY A 179 -24.15 16.54 -12.44
CA GLY A 179 -23.04 16.83 -13.34
C GLY A 179 -22.23 15.59 -13.71
N LYS A 180 -21.26 15.78 -14.60
CA LYS A 180 -20.34 14.73 -15.04
C LYS A 180 -18.90 15.20 -14.86
N TYR A 181 -18.12 14.41 -14.16
CA TYR A 181 -16.78 14.79 -13.71
C TYR A 181 -15.78 13.67 -13.89
N PRO A 182 -14.48 13.97 -14.07
CA PRO A 182 -13.43 12.97 -14.01
C PRO A 182 -13.28 12.41 -12.59
N LEU A 183 -12.78 11.18 -12.49
CA LEU A 183 -12.39 10.55 -11.23
C LEU A 183 -11.13 9.73 -11.49
N ASN A 184 -10.02 10.19 -10.95
CA ASN A 184 -8.79 9.42 -10.88
C ASN A 184 -8.71 8.74 -9.53
N ILE A 185 -8.32 7.47 -9.52
CA ILE A 185 -8.07 6.71 -8.29
C ILE A 185 -6.67 6.12 -8.41
N THR A 186 -5.86 6.39 -7.42
CA THR A 186 -4.49 5.88 -7.35
C THR A 186 -4.28 5.15 -6.04
N LEU A 187 -3.83 3.90 -6.10
CA LEU A 187 -3.24 3.22 -4.95
C LEU A 187 -1.80 3.69 -4.82
N ARG A 188 -1.47 4.24 -3.66
CA ARG A 188 -0.11 4.61 -3.29
C ARG A 188 0.46 3.59 -2.34
N HIS A 189 1.67 3.16 -2.62
CA HIS A 189 2.51 2.36 -1.77
C HIS A 189 3.50 3.28 -1.04
N GLN A 190 3.39 3.37 0.29
CA GLN A 190 4.07 4.36 1.13
C GLN A 190 4.73 3.72 2.36
N PRO A 191 5.59 2.67 2.19
CA PRO A 191 6.14 1.90 3.30
C PRO A 191 6.94 2.78 4.26
N GLY A 192 6.49 2.80 5.52
CA GLY A 192 7.12 3.58 6.59
C GLY A 192 7.01 5.10 6.46
N VAL A 193 6.39 5.62 5.38
CA VAL A 193 6.28 7.08 5.12
C VAL A 193 4.84 7.55 4.94
N LYS A 194 3.85 6.67 5.06
CA LYS A 194 2.44 7.00 4.93
C LYS A 194 2.04 8.05 5.98
N ASP A 195 1.70 9.24 5.52
CA ASP A 195 1.30 10.37 6.37
C ASP A 195 -0.14 10.85 6.12
N GLY A 196 -0.84 10.22 5.17
CA GLY A 196 -2.19 10.59 4.72
C GLY A 196 -2.19 11.57 3.56
N THR A 197 -1.01 11.94 3.03
CA THR A 197 -0.88 12.76 1.82
C THR A 197 -0.48 11.91 0.62
N TYR A 198 -0.68 12.44 -0.58
CA TYR A 198 -0.38 11.75 -1.83
C TYR A 198 1.13 11.67 -2.13
N ALA A 199 1.90 12.63 -1.62
CA ALA A 199 3.26 12.86 -2.10
C ALA A 199 4.28 11.73 -1.83
N PRO A 200 4.32 11.10 -0.63
CA PRO A 200 5.30 10.05 -0.39
C PRO A 200 4.98 8.74 -1.12
N GLY A 201 6.02 7.93 -1.37
CA GLY A 201 5.93 6.59 -1.95
C GLY A 201 5.71 6.56 -3.47
N ASP A 202 5.39 5.39 -3.98
CA ASP A 202 5.18 5.09 -5.39
C ASP A 202 3.70 4.73 -5.69
N SER A 203 3.34 4.47 -6.92
CA SER A 203 1.97 4.13 -7.30
C SER A 203 1.92 2.72 -7.85
N ASP A 204 1.17 1.82 -7.20
CA ASP A 204 0.94 0.46 -7.72
C ASP A 204 0.00 0.48 -8.92
N ILE A 205 -1.05 1.29 -8.86
CA ILE A 205 -1.99 1.46 -9.96
C ILE A 205 -2.63 2.85 -9.93
N SER A 206 -2.92 3.39 -11.13
CA SER A 206 -3.71 4.60 -11.30
C SER A 206 -4.75 4.39 -12.39
N VAL A 207 -6.03 4.53 -12.05
CA VAL A 207 -7.15 4.33 -12.97
C VAL A 207 -8.00 5.58 -13.12
N ASN A 208 -8.54 5.79 -14.32
CA ASN A 208 -9.33 6.97 -14.65
C ASN A 208 -10.76 6.56 -14.99
N PHE A 209 -11.69 6.87 -14.13
CA PHE A 209 -13.11 6.80 -14.37
C PHE A 209 -13.70 8.19 -14.63
N LYS A 210 -14.99 8.22 -14.88
CA LYS A 210 -15.83 9.40 -14.74
C LYS A 210 -16.98 9.04 -13.81
N TYR A 211 -17.55 10.02 -13.12
CA TYR A 211 -18.83 9.84 -12.46
C TYR A 211 -19.83 10.85 -13.01
N GLN A 212 -21.07 10.40 -13.12
CA GLN A 212 -22.20 11.23 -13.49
C GLN A 212 -23.25 11.17 -12.39
N ILE A 213 -23.61 12.34 -11.88
CA ILE A 213 -24.68 12.52 -10.90
C ILE A 213 -25.89 13.04 -11.65
N ASN A 214 -26.99 12.26 -11.63
CA ASN A 214 -28.26 12.53 -12.30
C ASN A 214 -29.28 13.08 -11.33
#